data_1da4ed69bc4b30516eb3f988f88168a1
#
_entry.id   1da4ed69bc4b30516eb3f988f88168a1
#
_cell.length_a   1.000
_cell.length_b   1.000
_cell.length_c   1.000
_cell.angle_alpha   90.00
_cell.angle_beta   90.00
_cell.angle_gamma   90.00
#
_symmetry.space_group_name_H-M   'P 1'
#
loop_
_entity.id
_entity.type
_entity.pdbx_description
1 polymer ?
#
loop_
_entity_poly.entity_id
_entity_poly.type
_entity_poly.pdbx_seq_one_letter_code
_entity_poly.pdbx_strand_id
1 'polypeptide(L)'
;AVYGRQIVAVPLRRPGLRQLAPPRLFATGQVRAEAIPARVQALVAQGRPVLVGVDTVAEAQALSARLNAAGIDHQVLDARHDADEAAVVAMAGQAGTVTVATRMAGRGTDIELGAGVAERGGLHVLCCQDNASARLDRQCIGRAARQGDPGSAEVWHALDASIWQSGGASVGLLRRRQQEGPGALAVPA
;
A
#
# COMPACT_ATOMS: atom_id res chain seq x y z
N ALA A 1 -14.65 -7.81 -25.93
CA ALA A 1 -15.07 -8.77 -24.88
C ALA A 1 -14.56 -10.17 -25.26
N VAL A 2 -13.68 -10.78 -24.45
CA VAL A 2 -13.02 -12.07 -24.75
C VAL A 2 -14.05 -13.21 -24.83
N TYR A 3 -15.15 -13.13 -24.09
CA TYR A 3 -16.13 -14.23 -23.99
C TYR A 3 -17.52 -13.91 -24.56
N GLY A 4 -17.74 -12.72 -25.13
CA GLY A 4 -19.05 -12.33 -25.69
C GLY A 4 -20.22 -12.39 -24.69
N ARG A 5 -19.95 -12.38 -23.38
CA ARG A 5 -20.98 -12.49 -22.33
C ARG A 5 -21.40 -11.11 -21.84
N GLN A 6 -22.65 -11.00 -21.42
CA GLN A 6 -23.13 -9.80 -20.73
C GLN A 6 -22.53 -9.72 -19.35
N ILE A 7 -22.14 -8.49 -18.94
CA ILE A 7 -21.64 -8.21 -17.60
C ILE A 7 -22.79 -7.60 -16.80
N VAL A 8 -23.13 -8.25 -15.70
CA VAL A 8 -24.13 -7.74 -14.74
C VAL A 8 -23.39 -7.23 -13.52
N ALA A 9 -23.64 -5.98 -13.15
CA ALA A 9 -23.10 -5.40 -11.92
C ALA A 9 -23.87 -5.94 -10.72
N VAL A 10 -23.16 -6.62 -9.81
CA VAL A 10 -23.71 -7.05 -8.51
C VAL A 10 -23.37 -5.99 -7.48
N PRO A 11 -24.36 -5.33 -6.85
CA PRO A 11 -24.09 -4.30 -5.84
C PRO A 11 -23.43 -4.91 -4.60
N LEU A 12 -22.62 -4.10 -3.91
CA LEU A 12 -22.05 -4.50 -2.63
C LEU A 12 -23.15 -4.67 -1.58
N ARG A 13 -23.01 -5.64 -0.69
CA ARG A 13 -23.93 -5.87 0.44
C ARG A 13 -23.98 -4.68 1.41
N ARG A 14 -22.85 -3.98 1.57
CA ARG A 14 -22.69 -2.75 2.36
C ARG A 14 -21.98 -1.70 1.52
N PRO A 15 -22.23 -0.41 1.71
CA PRO A 15 -21.46 0.65 1.06
C PRO A 15 -19.97 0.49 1.35
N GLY A 16 -19.13 0.72 0.35
CA GLY A 16 -17.69 0.74 0.53
C GLY A 16 -17.25 2.05 1.20
N LEU A 17 -16.59 1.97 2.35
CA LEU A 17 -16.11 3.13 3.11
C LEU A 17 -14.63 3.42 2.87
N ARG A 18 -14.05 2.87 1.79
CA ARG A 18 -12.64 3.10 1.44
C ARG A 18 -12.40 4.51 0.95
N GLN A 19 -11.45 5.18 1.59
CA GLN A 19 -10.94 6.48 1.15
C GLN A 19 -9.64 6.28 0.37
N LEU A 20 -9.58 6.78 -0.87
CA LEU A 20 -8.38 6.75 -1.69
C LEU A 20 -7.78 8.15 -1.78
N ALA A 21 -6.53 8.29 -1.37
CA ALA A 21 -5.78 9.51 -1.61
C ALA A 21 -5.27 9.56 -3.08
N PRO A 22 -5.05 10.75 -3.64
CA PRO A 22 -4.39 10.86 -4.93
C PRO A 22 -3.05 10.13 -4.96
N PRO A 23 -2.70 9.45 -6.06
CA PRO A 23 -1.41 8.77 -6.19
C PRO A 23 -0.25 9.75 -6.03
N ARG A 24 0.84 9.29 -5.42
CA ARG A 24 2.07 10.07 -5.27
C ARG A 24 3.16 9.51 -6.19
N LEU A 25 3.91 10.41 -6.82
CA LEU A 25 5.03 10.06 -7.68
C LEU A 25 6.34 10.47 -7.02
N PHE A 26 7.32 9.58 -7.06
CA PHE A 26 8.68 9.81 -6.56
C PHE A 26 9.67 9.63 -7.71
N ALA A 27 10.76 10.38 -7.69
CA ALA A 27 11.78 10.31 -8.74
C ALA A 27 12.38 8.91 -8.84
N THR A 28 12.63 8.28 -7.69
CA THR A 28 13.22 6.93 -7.60
C THR A 28 12.57 6.11 -6.50
N GLY A 29 12.73 4.77 -6.58
CA GLY A 29 12.33 3.85 -5.53
C GLY A 29 13.04 4.12 -4.20
N GLN A 30 14.27 4.62 -4.25
CA GLN A 30 15.02 5.03 -3.05
C GLN A 30 14.35 6.21 -2.35
N VAL A 31 14.05 7.30 -3.06
CA VAL A 31 13.36 8.48 -2.51
C VAL A 31 11.99 8.10 -1.97
N ARG A 32 11.27 7.22 -2.66
CA ARG A 32 10.02 6.65 -2.14
C ARG A 32 10.23 5.92 -0.82
N ALA A 33 11.21 5.03 -0.76
CA ALA A 33 11.50 4.24 0.43
C ALA A 33 11.94 5.10 1.63
N GLU A 34 12.65 6.21 1.39
CA GLU A 34 13.04 7.17 2.42
C GLU A 34 11.86 7.96 3.00
N ALA A 35 10.79 8.16 2.23
CA ALA A 35 9.60 8.87 2.67
C ALA A 35 8.62 7.98 3.48
N ILE A 36 8.71 6.65 3.38
CA ILE A 36 7.77 5.72 4.02
C ILE A 36 7.78 5.83 5.56
N PRO A 37 8.94 5.84 6.26
CA PRO A 37 8.94 5.86 7.73
C PRO A 37 8.19 7.05 8.31
N ALA A 38 8.38 8.24 7.77
CA ALA A 38 7.68 9.45 8.24
C ALA A 38 6.16 9.34 8.05
N ARG A 39 5.70 8.76 6.92
CA ARG A 39 4.27 8.55 6.67
C ARG A 39 3.68 7.50 7.60
N VAL A 40 4.38 6.39 7.80
CA VAL A 40 3.99 5.33 8.73
C VAL A 40 3.87 5.88 10.15
N GLN A 41 4.88 6.62 10.61
CA GLN A 41 4.87 7.21 11.94
C GLN A 41 3.69 8.16 12.17
N ALA A 42 3.36 8.99 11.19
CA ALA A 42 2.20 9.89 11.26
C ALA A 42 0.86 9.14 11.37
N LEU A 43 0.73 7.97 10.76
CA LEU A 43 -0.47 7.13 10.83
C LEU A 43 -0.55 6.36 12.14
N VAL A 44 0.57 5.80 12.58
CA VAL A 44 0.69 5.09 13.87
C VAL A 44 0.39 6.04 15.04
N ALA A 45 0.84 7.30 14.98
CA ALA A 45 0.52 8.33 15.97
C ALA A 45 -0.99 8.61 16.08
N GLN A 46 -1.77 8.33 15.03
CA GLN A 46 -3.24 8.38 15.05
C GLN A 46 -3.87 7.09 15.59
N GLY A 47 -3.06 6.12 16.01
CA GLY A 47 -3.50 4.80 16.45
C GLY A 47 -4.06 3.92 15.33
N ARG A 48 -3.70 4.18 14.09
CA ARG A 48 -4.14 3.39 12.93
C ARG A 48 -3.16 2.26 12.61
N PRO A 49 -3.63 1.06 12.30
CA PRO A 49 -2.78 0.04 11.70
C PRO A 49 -2.38 0.42 10.28
N VAL A 50 -1.16 0.07 9.89
CA VAL A 50 -0.59 0.38 8.58
C VAL A 50 -0.08 -0.89 7.92
N LEU A 51 -0.54 -1.16 6.70
CA LEU A 51 -0.02 -2.21 5.83
C LEU A 51 0.76 -1.57 4.68
N VAL A 52 2.06 -1.85 4.61
CA VAL A 52 2.91 -1.38 3.50
C VAL A 52 3.12 -2.52 2.52
N GLY A 53 2.57 -2.38 1.32
CA GLY A 53 2.73 -3.35 0.23
C GLY A 53 3.95 -3.05 -0.62
N VAL A 54 4.87 -4.01 -0.76
CA VAL A 54 6.07 -3.93 -1.60
C VAL A 54 6.10 -5.08 -2.62
N ASP A 55 6.94 -4.97 -3.64
CA ASP A 55 6.98 -5.97 -4.73
C ASP A 55 7.74 -7.23 -4.36
N THR A 56 8.89 -7.08 -3.77
CA THR A 56 9.85 -8.16 -3.56
C THR A 56 10.23 -8.34 -2.09
N VAL A 57 10.77 -9.51 -1.77
CA VAL A 57 11.31 -9.79 -0.44
C VAL A 57 12.52 -8.90 -0.14
N ALA A 58 13.35 -8.61 -1.14
CA ALA A 58 14.49 -7.71 -0.98
C ALA A 58 14.05 -6.29 -0.59
N GLU A 59 12.99 -5.79 -1.23
CA GLU A 59 12.38 -4.49 -0.84
C GLU A 59 11.79 -4.53 0.56
N ALA A 60 11.13 -5.63 0.94
CA ALA A 60 10.59 -5.79 2.29
C ALA A 60 11.71 -5.75 3.35
N GLN A 61 12.81 -6.43 3.11
CA GLN A 61 13.98 -6.43 3.99
C GLN A 61 14.65 -5.04 4.07
N ALA A 62 14.83 -4.38 2.93
CA ALA A 62 15.40 -3.03 2.89
C ALA A 62 14.49 -2.01 3.61
N LEU A 63 13.18 -2.13 3.45
CA LEU A 63 12.23 -1.28 4.16
C LEU A 63 12.22 -1.59 5.66
N SER A 64 12.28 -2.85 6.05
CA SER A 64 12.38 -3.28 7.44
C SER A 64 13.60 -2.66 8.12
N ALA A 65 14.77 -2.69 7.48
CA ALA A 65 15.96 -2.04 8.01
C ALA A 65 15.77 -0.53 8.23
N ARG A 66 15.05 0.16 7.31
CA ARG A 66 14.75 1.61 7.45
C ARG A 66 13.75 1.89 8.57
N LEU A 67 12.74 1.06 8.75
CA LEU A 67 11.77 1.19 9.83
C LEU A 67 12.43 0.96 11.19
N ASN A 68 13.32 -0.04 11.30
CA ASN A 68 14.14 -0.27 12.49
C ASN A 68 15.02 0.94 12.81
N ALA A 69 15.70 1.50 11.81
CA ALA A 69 16.54 2.71 12.00
C ALA A 69 15.73 3.93 12.44
N ALA A 70 14.43 3.99 12.09
CA ALA A 70 13.49 5.02 12.54
C ALA A 70 12.80 4.70 13.87
N GLY A 71 13.13 3.58 14.53
CA GLY A 71 12.52 3.16 15.80
C GLY A 71 11.05 2.77 15.67
N ILE A 72 10.63 2.28 14.51
CA ILE A 72 9.25 1.86 14.24
C ILE A 72 9.15 0.34 14.34
N ASP A 73 8.45 -0.14 15.37
CA ASP A 73 8.14 -1.57 15.51
C ASP A 73 7.24 -2.03 14.36
N HIS A 74 7.60 -3.16 13.73
CA HIS A 74 6.87 -3.68 12.59
C HIS A 74 7.06 -5.19 12.44
N GLN A 75 6.18 -5.80 11.65
CA GLN A 75 6.25 -7.20 11.25
C GLN A 75 6.42 -7.29 9.74
N VAL A 76 7.15 -8.31 9.29
CA VAL A 76 7.32 -8.60 7.86
C VAL A 76 6.55 -9.85 7.51
N LEU A 77 5.64 -9.73 6.55
CA LEU A 77 4.83 -10.80 6.02
C LEU A 77 5.37 -11.18 4.64
N ASP A 78 6.09 -12.30 4.57
CA ASP A 78 6.57 -12.86 3.33
C ASP A 78 6.07 -14.30 3.15
N ALA A 79 5.88 -14.74 1.91
CA ALA A 79 5.31 -16.05 1.57
C ALA A 79 6.21 -17.25 1.91
N ARG A 80 7.31 -17.07 2.65
CA ARG A 80 8.25 -18.13 3.01
C ARG A 80 7.97 -18.78 4.37
N HIS A 81 7.08 -18.19 5.17
CA HIS A 81 6.81 -18.61 6.54
C HIS A 81 5.31 -18.80 6.77
N ASP A 82 4.71 -19.78 6.07
CA ASP A 82 3.26 -20.06 6.12
C ASP A 82 2.72 -20.31 7.55
N ALA A 83 3.53 -20.86 8.45
CA ALA A 83 3.10 -21.18 9.81
C ALA A 83 2.84 -19.91 10.66
N ASP A 84 3.59 -18.85 10.43
CA ASP A 84 3.49 -17.59 11.17
C ASP A 84 2.57 -16.58 10.48
N GLU A 85 2.22 -16.81 9.22
CA GLU A 85 1.44 -15.87 8.38
C GLU A 85 0.09 -15.53 9.03
N ALA A 86 -0.64 -16.52 9.53
CA ALA A 86 -1.93 -16.33 10.15
C ALA A 86 -1.85 -15.45 11.41
N ALA A 87 -0.81 -15.64 12.23
CA ALA A 87 -0.61 -14.84 13.43
C ALA A 87 -0.27 -13.38 13.10
N VAL A 88 0.60 -13.15 12.11
CA VAL A 88 0.97 -11.81 11.64
C VAL A 88 -0.25 -11.10 11.05
N VAL A 89 -1.07 -11.79 10.26
CA VAL A 89 -2.29 -11.21 9.68
C VAL A 89 -3.31 -10.86 10.76
N ALA A 90 -3.47 -11.72 11.78
CA ALA A 90 -4.38 -11.43 12.91
C ALA A 90 -3.95 -10.17 13.69
N MET A 91 -2.65 -9.91 13.78
CA MET A 91 -2.13 -8.70 14.44
C MET A 91 -2.17 -7.46 13.55
N ALA A 92 -2.18 -7.62 12.23
CA ALA A 92 -2.07 -6.51 11.27
C ALA A 92 -3.22 -5.49 11.35
N GLY A 93 -4.35 -5.84 11.95
CA GLY A 93 -5.49 -4.95 12.17
C GLY A 93 -5.52 -4.26 13.53
N GLN A 94 -4.56 -4.54 14.42
CA GLN A 94 -4.53 -3.95 15.77
C GLN A 94 -4.03 -2.50 15.74
N ALA A 95 -4.48 -1.70 16.71
CA ALA A 95 -4.13 -0.28 16.78
C ALA A 95 -2.60 -0.06 16.82
N GLY A 96 -2.11 0.79 15.91
CA GLY A 96 -0.71 1.18 15.86
C GLY A 96 0.25 0.12 15.30
N THR A 97 -0.24 -1.04 14.85
CA THR A 97 0.61 -2.06 14.22
C THR A 97 1.07 -1.64 12.83
N VAL A 98 2.30 -2.04 12.49
CA VAL A 98 2.87 -1.84 11.14
C VAL A 98 3.22 -3.20 10.56
N THR A 99 2.73 -3.49 9.38
CA THR A 99 3.03 -4.72 8.64
C THR A 99 3.58 -4.40 7.27
N VAL A 100 4.75 -4.92 6.95
CA VAL A 100 5.32 -4.88 5.60
C VAL A 100 4.99 -6.19 4.91
N ALA A 101 4.27 -6.14 3.79
CA ALA A 101 3.82 -7.32 3.08
C ALA A 101 4.29 -7.34 1.63
N THR A 102 4.81 -8.50 1.19
CA THR A 102 5.06 -8.73 -0.23
C THR A 102 3.75 -9.00 -0.98
N ARG A 103 3.80 -8.95 -2.32
CA ARG A 103 2.63 -9.11 -3.20
C ARG A 103 1.83 -10.38 -2.95
N MET A 104 2.51 -11.48 -2.64
CA MET A 104 1.89 -12.80 -2.48
C MET A 104 1.44 -13.07 -1.04
N ALA A 105 2.05 -12.43 -0.07
CA ALA A 105 1.81 -12.69 1.34
C ALA A 105 0.44 -12.18 1.82
N GLY A 106 -0.23 -12.92 2.69
CA GLY A 106 -1.57 -12.60 3.21
C GLY A 106 -2.68 -12.61 2.15
N ARG A 107 -2.45 -13.25 1.01
CA ARG A 107 -3.44 -13.31 -0.07
C ARG A 107 -4.56 -14.27 0.30
N GLY A 108 -5.79 -13.76 0.26
CA GLY A 108 -6.97 -14.56 0.62
C GLY A 108 -7.38 -14.46 2.08
N THR A 109 -6.53 -13.92 2.94
CA THR A 109 -6.82 -13.72 4.36
C THR A 109 -7.41 -12.32 4.58
N ASP A 110 -8.43 -12.23 5.42
CA ASP A 110 -9.02 -10.95 5.84
C ASP A 110 -8.29 -10.41 7.07
N ILE A 111 -8.10 -9.09 7.11
CA ILE A 111 -7.49 -8.39 8.24
C ILE A 111 -8.62 -7.81 9.08
N GLU A 112 -8.87 -8.41 10.23
CA GLU A 112 -9.88 -7.95 11.16
C GLU A 112 -9.39 -6.74 11.95
N LEU A 113 -10.23 -5.70 12.07
CA LEU A 113 -9.87 -4.50 12.81
C LEU A 113 -9.99 -4.75 14.32
N GLY A 114 -8.97 -4.35 15.05
CA GLY A 114 -9.01 -4.33 16.51
C GLY A 114 -10.00 -3.32 17.08
N ALA A 115 -10.26 -3.41 18.37
CA ALA A 115 -11.19 -2.51 19.07
C ALA A 115 -10.76 -1.04 18.91
N GLY A 116 -11.71 -0.17 18.57
CA GLY A 116 -11.50 1.27 18.43
C GLY A 116 -10.70 1.69 17.17
N VAL A 117 -10.34 0.76 16.29
CA VAL A 117 -9.60 1.07 15.05
C VAL A 117 -10.53 1.65 13.99
N ALA A 118 -11.75 1.15 13.90
CA ALA A 118 -12.74 1.65 12.94
C ALA A 118 -13.02 3.15 13.14
N GLU A 119 -13.16 3.60 14.38
CA GLU A 119 -13.42 5.00 14.75
C GLU A 119 -12.24 5.92 14.39
N ARG A 120 -11.03 5.35 14.28
CA ARG A 120 -9.80 6.07 13.86
C ARG A 120 -9.59 6.05 12.34
N GLY A 121 -10.56 5.55 11.57
CA GLY A 121 -10.52 5.47 10.12
C GLY A 121 -9.99 4.14 9.56
N GLY A 122 -9.88 3.10 10.41
CA GLY A 122 -9.54 1.74 10.02
C GLY A 122 -8.12 1.53 9.50
N LEU A 123 -7.91 0.39 8.85
CA LEU A 123 -6.62 0.02 8.25
C LEU A 123 -6.22 1.00 7.16
N HIS A 124 -4.96 1.48 7.23
CA HIS A 124 -4.35 2.23 6.14
C HIS A 124 -3.43 1.32 5.30
N VAL A 125 -3.64 1.31 4.00
CA VAL A 125 -2.78 0.57 3.05
C VAL A 125 -1.93 1.54 2.26
N LEU A 126 -0.62 1.43 2.40
CA LEU A 126 0.37 2.15 1.62
C LEU A 126 0.90 1.20 0.53
N CYS A 127 0.43 1.36 -0.70
CA CYS A 127 0.83 0.54 -1.83
C CYS A 127 2.06 1.14 -2.49
N CYS A 128 3.23 0.52 -2.29
CA CYS A 128 4.51 0.91 -2.88
C CYS A 128 4.94 -0.05 -4.00
N GLN A 129 3.98 -0.71 -4.61
CA GLN A 129 4.17 -1.65 -5.71
C GLN A 129 4.03 -0.91 -7.04
N ASP A 130 5.00 -1.10 -7.93
CA ASP A 130 4.91 -0.58 -9.29
C ASP A 130 4.28 -1.65 -10.20
N ASN A 131 2.96 -1.73 -10.13
CA ASN A 131 2.18 -2.76 -10.81
C ASN A 131 1.95 -2.43 -12.28
N ALA A 132 2.09 -3.43 -13.14
CA ALA A 132 1.82 -3.30 -14.58
C ALA A 132 0.32 -3.16 -14.93
N SER A 133 -0.58 -3.29 -13.95
CA SER A 133 -2.01 -3.17 -14.20
C SER A 133 -2.77 -2.63 -12.99
N ALA A 134 -3.78 -1.81 -13.24
CA ALA A 134 -4.71 -1.31 -12.24
C ALA A 134 -5.45 -2.42 -11.44
N ARG A 135 -5.49 -3.66 -11.98
CA ARG A 135 -6.04 -4.81 -11.26
C ARG A 135 -5.17 -5.18 -10.06
N LEU A 136 -3.86 -5.15 -10.22
CA LEU A 136 -2.91 -5.45 -9.15
C LEU A 136 -2.91 -4.35 -8.08
N ASP A 137 -3.01 -3.07 -8.50
CA ASP A 137 -3.19 -1.97 -7.55
C ASP A 137 -4.47 -2.17 -6.73
N ARG A 138 -5.59 -2.54 -7.40
CA ARG A 138 -6.84 -2.85 -6.70
C ARG A 138 -6.73 -4.02 -5.74
N GLN A 139 -5.85 -5.00 -5.97
CA GLN A 139 -5.60 -6.08 -5.02
C GLN A 139 -4.86 -5.59 -3.77
N CYS A 140 -3.89 -4.70 -3.93
CA CYS A 140 -3.15 -4.10 -2.82
C CYS A 140 -4.08 -3.21 -1.99
N ILE A 141 -4.65 -2.18 -2.60
CA ILE A 141 -5.55 -1.23 -1.92
C ILE A 141 -6.83 -1.91 -1.40
N GLY A 142 -7.21 -3.03 -2.03
CA GLY A 142 -8.38 -3.83 -1.67
C GLY A 142 -8.29 -4.53 -0.32
N ARG A 143 -7.14 -4.46 0.35
CA ARG A 143 -6.98 -4.95 1.73
C ARG A 143 -7.58 -3.99 2.75
N ALA A 144 -7.69 -2.69 2.43
CA ALA A 144 -8.38 -1.71 3.26
C ALA A 144 -9.89 -1.73 3.05
N ALA A 145 -10.65 -1.40 4.09
CA ALA A 145 -12.10 -1.20 4.06
C ALA A 145 -12.87 -2.42 3.51
N ARG A 146 -12.65 -3.56 4.10
CA ARG A 146 -13.40 -4.80 3.82
C ARG A 146 -14.63 -4.89 4.70
N GLN A 147 -15.59 -5.71 4.31
CA GLN A 147 -16.80 -6.07 5.07
C GLN A 147 -17.66 -4.86 5.53
N GLY A 148 -17.45 -3.67 4.94
CA GLY A 148 -18.12 -2.43 5.32
C GLY A 148 -17.39 -1.64 6.40
N ASP A 149 -16.19 -2.05 6.77
CA ASP A 149 -15.32 -1.28 7.67
C ASP A 149 -14.76 -0.03 6.99
N PRO A 150 -14.43 1.02 7.73
CA PRO A 150 -13.67 2.15 7.22
C PRO A 150 -12.22 1.73 6.92
N GLY A 151 -11.58 2.46 6.03
CA GLY A 151 -10.18 2.24 5.70
C GLY A 151 -9.71 3.22 4.64
N SER A 152 -8.41 3.38 4.50
CA SER A 152 -7.87 4.25 3.47
C SER A 152 -6.68 3.63 2.77
N ALA A 153 -6.35 4.12 1.58
CA ALA A 153 -5.19 3.67 0.86
C ALA A 153 -4.51 4.81 0.09
N GLU A 154 -3.21 4.68 -0.05
CA GLU A 154 -2.37 5.52 -0.89
C GLU A 154 -1.59 4.64 -1.87
N VAL A 155 -1.40 5.11 -3.09
CA VAL A 155 -0.53 4.45 -4.08
C VAL A 155 0.67 5.35 -4.34
N TRP A 156 1.85 4.81 -4.13
CA TRP A 156 3.12 5.51 -4.26
C TRP A 156 3.95 4.87 -5.36
N HIS A 157 4.17 5.58 -6.45
CA HIS A 157 4.94 5.12 -7.60
C HIS A 157 6.35 5.68 -7.62
N ALA A 158 7.29 4.88 -8.10
CA ALA A 158 8.66 5.30 -8.39
C ALA A 158 8.85 5.40 -9.90
N LEU A 159 9.21 6.58 -10.41
CA LEU A 159 9.32 6.84 -11.84
C LEU A 159 10.51 6.13 -12.52
N ASP A 160 11.48 5.61 -11.74
CA ASP A 160 12.58 4.77 -12.22
C ASP A 160 12.19 3.30 -12.39
N ALA A 161 11.00 2.89 -11.95
CA ALA A 161 10.53 1.53 -12.14
C ALA A 161 10.36 1.18 -13.63
N SER A 162 10.57 -0.08 -13.97
CA SER A 162 10.56 -0.57 -15.37
C SER A 162 9.25 -0.31 -16.09
N ILE A 163 8.12 -0.31 -15.39
CA ILE A 163 6.80 -0.04 -15.99
C ILE A 163 6.70 1.36 -16.61
N TRP A 164 7.50 2.32 -16.14
CA TRP A 164 7.52 3.69 -16.66
C TRP A 164 8.54 3.92 -17.76
N GLN A 165 9.38 2.92 -18.10
CA GLN A 165 10.41 3.07 -19.14
C GLN A 165 9.81 3.29 -20.54
N SER A 166 8.62 2.74 -20.78
CA SER A 166 7.88 2.90 -22.05
C SER A 166 7.07 4.20 -22.13
N GLY A 167 7.03 5.00 -21.07
CA GLY A 167 6.13 6.17 -20.95
C GLY A 167 6.54 7.43 -21.76
N GLY A 168 7.62 7.37 -22.54
CA GLY A 168 8.02 8.42 -23.45
C GLY A 168 8.32 9.78 -22.78
N ALA A 169 8.09 10.87 -23.54
CA ALA A 169 8.42 12.24 -23.13
C ALA A 169 7.68 12.70 -21.86
N SER A 170 6.46 12.25 -21.64
CA SER A 170 5.64 12.63 -20.49
C SER A 170 6.25 12.18 -19.16
N VAL A 171 6.77 10.94 -19.10
CA VAL A 171 7.46 10.41 -17.91
C VAL A 171 8.79 11.13 -17.70
N GLY A 172 9.51 11.46 -18.77
CA GLY A 172 10.73 12.28 -18.72
C GLY A 172 10.49 13.67 -18.11
N LEU A 173 9.38 14.30 -18.45
CA LEU A 173 8.99 15.61 -17.91
C LEU A 173 8.65 15.52 -16.41
N LEU A 174 7.93 14.48 -16.00
CA LEU A 174 7.60 14.23 -14.59
C LEU A 174 8.86 13.96 -13.76
N ARG A 175 9.82 13.20 -14.28
CA ARG A 175 11.12 12.96 -13.62
C ARG A 175 11.90 14.26 -13.41
N ARG A 176 11.96 15.16 -14.40
CA ARG A 176 12.64 16.44 -14.26
C ARG A 176 11.98 17.31 -13.19
N ARG A 177 10.66 17.41 -13.19
CA ARG A 177 9.92 18.17 -12.17
C ARG A 177 10.14 17.65 -10.76
N GLN A 178 10.30 16.33 -10.58
CA GLN A 178 10.59 15.71 -9.29
C GLN A 178 12.01 16.00 -8.80
N GLN A 179 12.96 16.18 -9.72
CA GLN A 179 14.35 16.51 -9.36
C GLN A 179 14.50 17.98 -8.95
N GLU A 180 13.60 18.86 -9.41
CA GLU A 180 13.63 20.31 -9.15
C GLU A 180 12.98 20.72 -7.83
N GLY A 181 12.26 19.79 -7.13
CA GLY A 181 11.60 20.05 -5.85
C GLY A 181 11.54 18.83 -4.94
N PRO A 182 11.87 18.96 -3.65
CA PRO A 182 11.73 17.86 -2.69
C PRO A 182 10.24 17.68 -2.36
N GLY A 183 9.61 16.71 -2.94
CA GLY A 183 8.24 16.38 -2.62
C GLY A 183 7.57 15.49 -3.65
N ALA A 184 6.66 14.63 -3.17
CA ALA A 184 5.81 13.85 -4.06
C ALA A 184 4.83 14.77 -4.80
N LEU A 185 4.80 14.70 -6.12
CA LEU A 185 3.74 15.34 -6.89
C LEU A 185 2.44 14.55 -6.69
N ALA A 186 1.38 15.21 -6.24
CA ALA A 186 0.03 14.66 -6.36
C ALA A 186 -0.34 14.67 -7.85
N VAL A 187 -0.78 13.52 -8.37
CA VAL A 187 -1.36 13.47 -9.71
C VAL A 187 -2.77 14.07 -9.61
N PRO A 188 -3.13 15.07 -10.43
CA PRO A 188 -4.53 15.52 -10.50
C PRO A 188 -5.42 14.34 -10.89
N ALA A 189 -6.61 14.30 -10.30
CA ALA A 189 -7.63 13.28 -10.56
C ALA A 189 -8.10 13.33 -12.03
#